data_6d7c4c7e9283d80c775ba18b04f560e1
#
_entry.id   6d7c4c7e9283d80c775ba18b04f560e1
#
_cell.length_a   1.000
_cell.length_b   1.000
_cell.length_c   1.000
_cell.angle_alpha   90.00
_cell.angle_beta   90.00
_cell.angle_gamma   90.00
#
_symmetry.space_group_name_H-M   'P 1'
#
loop_
_entity.id
_entity.type
_entity.pdbx_description
1 polymer ?
#
loop_
_entity_poly.entity_id
_entity_poly.type
_entity_poly.pdbx_seq_one_letter_code
_entity_poly.pdbx_strand_id
1 'polypeptide(L)'
;ATEDMKVAVKKAGNKAKSDVQAGAPVRTGKYKKSWAVKTTKENANAMEVTVHSRNRYQLAHLLEFGHAKRGGGRTRAFPHIAPAEAAAAELLEREVEAALK
;
A
#
# COMPACT_ATOMS: atom_id res chain seq x y z
N ALA A 1 18.04 -10.96 12.68
CA ALA A 1 18.02 -12.19 11.90
C ALA A 1 17.14 -12.05 10.67
N THR A 2 17.44 -12.82 9.63
CA THR A 2 16.73 -12.75 8.35
C THR A 2 15.23 -13.02 8.50
N GLU A 3 14.86 -13.99 9.34
CA GLU A 3 13.44 -14.30 9.56
C GLU A 3 12.70 -13.15 10.23
N ASP A 4 13.32 -12.48 11.19
CA ASP A 4 12.73 -11.31 11.83
C ASP A 4 12.52 -10.17 10.83
N MET A 5 13.45 -9.99 9.90
CA MET A 5 13.33 -8.98 8.86
C MET A 5 12.22 -9.31 7.87
N LYS A 6 12.04 -10.60 7.53
CA LYS A 6 10.93 -11.02 6.69
C LYS A 6 9.58 -10.77 7.35
N VAL A 7 9.48 -11.03 8.66
CA VAL A 7 8.28 -10.71 9.43
C VAL A 7 8.01 -9.21 9.38
N ALA A 8 9.05 -8.38 9.52
CA ALA A 8 8.93 -6.92 9.45
C ALA A 8 8.41 -6.47 8.09
N VAL A 9 8.90 -7.04 7.00
CA VAL A 9 8.46 -6.71 5.64
C VAL A 9 6.99 -7.06 5.45
N LYS A 10 6.57 -8.24 5.89
CA LYS A 10 5.16 -8.65 5.81
C LYS A 10 4.25 -7.74 6.63
N LYS A 11 4.69 -7.38 7.83
CA LYS A 11 3.95 -6.49 8.71
C LYS A 11 3.75 -5.11 8.07
N ALA A 12 4.81 -4.57 7.48
CA ALA A 12 4.73 -3.28 6.77
C ALA A 12 3.81 -3.36 5.55
N GLY A 13 3.86 -4.45 4.79
CA GLY A 13 2.97 -4.66 3.65
C GLY A 13 1.51 -4.73 4.07
N ASN A 14 1.21 -5.46 5.14
CA ASN A 14 -0.15 -5.56 5.66
C ASN A 14 -0.66 -4.23 6.20
N LYS A 15 0.22 -3.45 6.84
CA LYS A 15 -0.14 -2.11 7.29
C LYS A 15 -0.45 -1.19 6.11
N ALA A 16 0.37 -1.22 5.07
CA ALA A 16 0.13 -0.42 3.87
C ALA A 16 -1.23 -0.74 3.26
N LYS A 17 -1.54 -2.03 3.10
CA LYS A 17 -2.83 -2.47 2.59
C LYS A 17 -3.98 -1.94 3.46
N SER A 18 -3.90 -2.14 4.77
CA SER A 18 -4.93 -1.71 5.71
C SER A 18 -5.14 -0.20 5.66
N ASP A 19 -4.06 0.57 5.62
CA ASP A 19 -4.14 2.03 5.60
C ASP A 19 -4.70 2.55 4.27
N VAL A 20 -4.33 1.93 3.15
CA VAL A 20 -4.91 2.28 1.84
C VAL A 20 -6.41 2.02 1.86
N GLN A 21 -6.83 0.87 2.38
CA GLN A 21 -8.24 0.53 2.48
C GLN A 21 -9.00 1.50 3.37
N ALA A 22 -8.41 1.88 4.50
CA ALA A 22 -9.04 2.80 5.44
C ALA A 22 -9.20 4.21 4.86
N GLY A 23 -8.23 4.64 4.05
CA GLY A 23 -8.26 5.96 3.43
C GLY A 23 -9.01 6.04 2.10
N ALA A 24 -9.50 4.91 1.58
CA ALA A 24 -10.13 4.86 0.28
C ALA A 24 -11.49 5.57 0.29
N PRO A 25 -11.76 6.48 -0.66
CA PRO A 25 -12.99 7.28 -0.65
C PRO A 25 -14.20 6.62 -1.30
N VAL A 26 -14.10 5.36 -1.71
CA VAL A 26 -15.13 4.68 -2.49
C VAL A 26 -16.15 3.97 -1.61
N ARG A 27 -17.44 4.18 -1.88
CA ARG A 27 -18.54 3.69 -1.06
C ARG A 27 -18.82 2.20 -1.17
N THR A 28 -18.63 1.59 -2.34
CA THR A 28 -19.11 0.23 -2.61
C THR A 28 -18.32 -0.87 -1.92
N GLY A 29 -17.14 -0.58 -1.45
CA GLY A 29 -16.27 -1.59 -0.85
C GLY A 29 -15.53 -2.47 -1.85
N LYS A 30 -15.95 -2.53 -3.11
CA LYS A 30 -15.25 -3.31 -4.13
C LYS A 30 -13.83 -2.84 -4.34
N TYR A 31 -13.63 -1.52 -4.35
CA TYR A 31 -12.30 -0.95 -4.46
C TYR A 31 -11.43 -1.34 -3.26
N LYS A 32 -11.96 -1.20 -2.05
CA LYS A 32 -11.23 -1.58 -0.84
C LYS A 32 -10.81 -3.05 -0.88
N LYS A 33 -11.72 -3.92 -1.28
CA LYS A 33 -11.47 -5.37 -1.37
C LYS A 33 -10.49 -5.75 -2.47
N SER A 34 -10.25 -4.85 -3.44
CA SER A 34 -9.29 -5.10 -4.51
C SER A 34 -7.84 -5.07 -4.06
N TRP A 35 -7.56 -4.47 -2.92
CA TRP A 35 -6.19 -4.37 -2.42
C TRP A 35 -5.70 -5.69 -1.83
N ALA A 36 -4.48 -6.03 -2.17
CA ALA A 36 -3.85 -7.28 -1.74
C ALA A 36 -2.36 -7.09 -1.54
N VAL A 37 -1.78 -7.94 -0.71
CA VAL A 37 -0.33 -8.02 -0.51
C VAL A 37 0.14 -9.31 -1.18
N LYS A 38 1.14 -9.21 -2.04
CA LYS A 38 1.71 -10.35 -2.73
C LYS A 38 3.21 -10.41 -2.46
N THR A 39 3.71 -11.59 -2.09
CA THR A 39 5.15 -11.83 -2.02
C THR A 39 5.65 -12.02 -3.44
N THR A 40 6.41 -11.04 -3.95
CA THR A 40 6.90 -11.05 -5.33
C THR A 40 8.28 -11.66 -5.46
N LYS A 41 9.02 -11.71 -4.35
CA LYS A 41 10.36 -12.30 -4.32
C LYS A 41 10.65 -12.77 -2.90
N GLU A 42 11.13 -13.98 -2.77
CA GLU A 42 11.60 -14.49 -1.48
C GLU A 42 12.68 -15.54 -1.71
N ASN A 43 13.77 -15.40 -0.96
CA ASN A 43 14.80 -16.42 -0.86
C ASN A 43 15.38 -16.41 0.56
N ALA A 44 16.44 -17.15 0.82
CA ALA A 44 17.01 -17.28 2.17
C ALA A 44 17.41 -15.92 2.78
N ASN A 45 17.81 -14.96 1.94
CA ASN A 45 18.39 -13.70 2.38
C ASN A 45 17.59 -12.47 1.99
N ALA A 46 16.45 -12.62 1.31
CA ALA A 46 15.70 -11.48 0.81
C ALA A 46 14.20 -11.76 0.73
N MET A 47 13.42 -10.71 0.88
CA MET A 47 11.98 -10.76 0.67
C MET A 47 11.50 -9.42 0.10
N GLU A 48 10.62 -9.52 -0.89
CA GLU A 48 9.95 -8.36 -1.47
C GLU A 48 8.46 -8.64 -1.50
N VAL A 49 7.67 -7.68 -1.02
CA VAL A 49 6.22 -7.76 -1.10
C VAL A 49 5.70 -6.56 -1.87
N THR A 50 4.62 -6.76 -2.60
CA THR A 50 3.97 -5.70 -3.36
C THR A 50 2.53 -5.56 -2.87
N VAL A 51 2.15 -4.34 -2.52
CA VAL A 51 0.78 -3.98 -2.17
C VAL A 51 0.15 -3.40 -3.43
N HIS A 52 -0.92 -4.03 -3.91
CA HIS A 52 -1.49 -3.64 -5.20
C HIS A 52 -3.01 -3.83 -5.21
N SER A 53 -3.67 -3.16 -6.14
CA SER A 53 -5.07 -3.41 -6.45
C SER A 53 -5.14 -4.49 -7.53
N ARG A 54 -5.82 -5.59 -7.25
CA ARG A 54 -5.88 -6.74 -8.16
C ARG A 54 -6.60 -6.43 -9.47
N ASN A 55 -7.65 -5.65 -9.41
CA ASN A 55 -8.51 -5.40 -10.57
C ASN A 55 -9.06 -3.98 -10.65
N ARG A 56 -8.56 -3.06 -9.85
CA ARG A 56 -9.03 -1.66 -9.80
C ARG A 56 -7.86 -0.67 -9.79
N TYR A 57 -6.71 -1.04 -10.34
CA TYR A 57 -5.52 -0.20 -10.29
C TYR A 57 -5.72 1.15 -11.03
N GLN A 58 -6.51 1.17 -12.10
CA GLN A 58 -6.80 2.40 -12.81
C GLN A 58 -7.60 3.37 -11.95
N LEU A 59 -8.59 2.84 -11.22
CA LEU A 59 -9.37 3.63 -10.30
C LEU A 59 -8.49 4.17 -9.16
N ALA A 60 -7.58 3.33 -8.66
CA ALA A 60 -6.63 3.74 -7.61
C ALA A 60 -5.83 4.97 -8.05
N HIS A 61 -5.32 4.93 -9.27
CA HIS A 61 -4.53 6.02 -9.84
C HIS A 61 -5.35 7.30 -9.99
N LEU A 62 -6.56 7.19 -10.52
CA LEU A 62 -7.46 8.33 -10.70
C LEU A 62 -7.86 8.95 -9.36
N LEU A 63 -8.12 8.15 -8.34
CA LEU A 63 -8.47 8.65 -7.01
C LEU A 63 -7.30 9.34 -6.34
N GLU A 64 -6.10 8.77 -6.44
CA GLU A 64 -4.92 9.33 -5.79
C GLU A 64 -4.55 10.70 -6.33
N PHE A 65 -4.61 10.89 -7.63
CA PHE A 65 -4.12 12.09 -8.30
C PHE A 65 -5.22 12.98 -8.89
N GLY A 66 -6.47 12.52 -8.88
CA GLY A 66 -7.53 13.18 -9.62
C GLY A 66 -7.36 12.97 -11.12
N HIS A 67 -8.28 13.47 -11.92
CA HIS A 67 -8.20 13.36 -13.37
C HIS A 67 -8.92 14.53 -14.03
N ALA A 68 -8.59 14.79 -15.29
CA ALA A 68 -9.23 15.86 -16.06
C ALA A 68 -10.69 15.51 -16.33
N LYS A 69 -11.57 16.47 -16.13
CA LYS A 69 -12.99 16.33 -16.45
C LYS A 69 -13.25 16.66 -17.92
N ARG A 70 -14.27 15.99 -18.47
CA ARG A 70 -14.77 16.28 -19.79
C ARG A 70 -15.29 17.70 -19.84
N GLY A 71 -15.06 18.62 -20.33
CA GLY A 71 -15.58 19.99 -20.29
C GLY A 71 -14.76 20.94 -19.46
N GLY A 72 -13.63 20.51 -18.95
CA GLY A 72 -12.70 21.36 -18.22
C GLY A 72 -12.63 21.08 -16.73
N GLY A 73 -11.54 21.53 -16.11
CA GLY A 73 -11.28 21.30 -14.71
C GLY A 73 -10.79 19.90 -14.40
N ARG A 74 -10.60 19.61 -13.12
CA ARG A 74 -10.13 18.31 -12.65
C ARG A 74 -11.00 17.83 -11.48
N THR A 75 -11.13 16.53 -11.33
CA THR A 75 -11.74 15.96 -10.13
C THR A 75 -10.80 16.16 -8.95
N ARG A 76 -11.39 16.17 -7.75
CA ARG A 76 -10.61 16.25 -6.52
C ARG A 76 -9.76 15.00 -6.36
N ALA A 77 -8.49 15.17 -5.98
CA ALA A 77 -7.63 14.07 -5.60
C ALA A 77 -7.97 13.63 -4.16
N PHE A 78 -7.85 12.33 -3.91
CA PHE A 78 -8.00 11.74 -2.56
C PHE A 78 -6.75 10.91 -2.26
N PRO A 79 -5.64 11.56 -1.84
CA PRO A 79 -4.41 10.83 -1.53
C PRO A 79 -4.63 9.86 -0.38
N HIS A 80 -4.55 8.57 -0.67
CA HIS A 80 -4.69 7.51 0.32
C HIS A 80 -3.58 6.47 0.20
N ILE A 81 -2.86 6.47 -0.91
CA ILE A 81 -1.75 5.56 -1.16
C ILE A 81 -0.45 6.14 -0.61
N ALA A 82 -0.15 7.39 -0.92
CA ALA A 82 1.09 8.03 -0.46
C ALA A 82 1.19 8.09 1.07
N PRO A 83 0.13 8.49 1.82
CA PRO A 83 0.20 8.46 3.29
C PRO A 83 0.38 7.04 3.84
N ALA A 84 -0.27 6.04 3.22
CA ALA A 84 -0.15 4.65 3.65
C ALA A 84 1.27 4.13 3.41
N GLU A 85 1.86 4.46 2.26
CA GLU A 85 3.23 4.10 1.92
C GLU A 85 4.21 4.71 2.93
N ALA A 86 4.07 5.99 3.25
CA ALA A 86 4.93 6.66 4.20
C ALA A 86 4.84 6.02 5.60
N ALA A 87 3.62 5.71 6.07
CA ALA A 87 3.42 5.07 7.36
C ALA A 87 4.00 3.67 7.39
N ALA A 88 3.87 2.92 6.30
CA ALA A 88 4.42 1.56 6.19
C ALA A 88 5.95 1.59 6.20
N ALA A 89 6.56 2.53 5.50
CA ALA A 89 8.01 2.69 5.48
C ALA A 89 8.55 3.01 6.88
N GLU A 90 7.87 3.87 7.61
CA GLU A 90 8.24 4.21 8.99
C GLU A 90 8.13 2.99 9.90
N LEU A 91 7.05 2.21 9.78
CA LEU A 91 6.88 0.99 10.55
C LEU A 91 7.99 -0.01 10.24
N LEU A 92 8.30 -0.21 8.96
CA LEU A 92 9.36 -1.12 8.53
C LEU A 92 10.70 -0.72 9.16
N GLU A 93 11.04 0.55 9.11
CA GLU A 93 12.28 1.06 9.70
C GLU A 93 12.36 0.74 11.19
N ARG A 94 11.29 0.99 11.94
CA ARG A 94 11.25 0.70 13.38
C ARG A 94 11.37 -0.80 13.68
N GLU A 95 10.70 -1.62 12.89
CA GLU A 95 10.75 -3.08 13.09
C GLU A 95 12.12 -3.65 12.77
N VAL A 96 12.77 -3.13 11.73
CA VAL A 96 14.14 -3.54 11.37
C VAL A 96 15.12 -3.14 12.48
N GLU A 97 15.02 -1.92 12.99
CA GLU A 97 15.86 -1.48 14.10
C GLU A 97 15.70 -2.36 15.33
N ALA A 98 14.45 -2.72 15.66
CA ALA A 98 14.17 -3.61 16.79
C ALA A 98 14.77 -5.00 16.57
N ALA A 99 14.73 -5.52 15.36
CA ALA A 99 15.29 -6.83 15.03
C ALA A 99 16.82 -6.87 15.09
N LEU A 100 17.47 -5.72 14.93
CA LEU A 100 18.93 -5.62 14.94
C LEU A 100 19.53 -5.42 16.34
N LYS A 101 18.68 -5.22 17.33
CA LYS A 101 19.14 -5.01 18.72
C LYS A 101 19.43 -6.32 19.44
#